data_6478980225a84a215adbe6ba75101edb
#
_entry.id   6478980225a84a215adbe6ba75101edb
#
_cell.length_a   1.000
_cell.length_b   1.000
_cell.length_c   1.000
_cell.angle_alpha   90.00
_cell.angle_beta   90.00
_cell.angle_gamma   90.00
#
_symmetry.space_group_name_H-M   'P 1'
#
loop_
_entity.id
_entity.type
_entity.pdbx_description
1 polymer ?
#
loop_
_entity_poly.entity_id
_entity_poly.type
_entity_poly.pdbx_seq_one_letter_code
_entity_poly.pdbx_strand_id
1 'polypeptide(L)'
;MDNNVTAVQKEKIKPKLFSVMKNYTKQQFVKDLVSGVIVAIIALPLSIALALASGVNPEQGLYTAIAAGFVVSFLGGSRVQIAGPTAAFATIVAGIVAEKGMNGLTIATIMAGIMLVIMGFCRLGTLIKFIPSTITTGFTFGIAVTIIVGQLKDFMGLTFNKSPIETTEKLKQVFECISTFNLQAFLIGLLGLAILIFWPKKLQKIPASLIAVVVCSLVVNLADLNVNTIGDLYQISSSAPKFSFPSISFTQIRDLVPDAVTIAVLAAIESLLSCVVADGMIGSKHRSNMELIAQGGGNIASALFGGIPATGAIARTAANIKNGGRTPIAGMVHSVVVLLILLILMPYAKLIPMPAIAAVLFQVAYNMSGWRTIVNTVKTAPKSDVAVLFVTLILTVVYDLVVAICVGLVLAAILFMKRMSDVTDVHGWVYLDDQEEENDVDNIELKKVPDNTKVFEINGPMFFAVSDKFMSVVLDTSIDVLVIRMRNVPAI
;
A
#
# COMPACT_ATOMS: atom_id res chain seq x y z
N MET A 1 -31.88 -12.52 -29.66
CA MET A 1 -31.20 -11.47 -28.88
C MET A 1 -31.11 -12.01 -27.46
N ASP A 2 -30.01 -12.67 -27.15
CA ASP A 2 -29.80 -13.33 -25.84
C ASP A 2 -29.49 -12.29 -24.79
N ASN A 3 -30.41 -12.07 -23.86
CA ASN A 3 -30.23 -11.26 -22.65
C ASN A 3 -29.29 -11.98 -21.66
N ASN A 4 -28.03 -12.13 -22.00
CA ASN A 4 -26.98 -12.44 -21.06
C ASN A 4 -26.41 -11.15 -20.45
N VAL A 5 -27.23 -10.40 -19.72
CA VAL A 5 -26.73 -9.51 -18.68
C VAL A 5 -26.10 -10.41 -17.64
N THR A 6 -24.78 -10.55 -17.68
CA THR A 6 -23.99 -11.28 -16.68
C THR A 6 -24.30 -10.68 -15.32
N ALA A 7 -25.19 -11.34 -14.58
CA ALA A 7 -25.48 -11.01 -13.19
C ALA A 7 -24.12 -10.95 -12.46
N VAL A 8 -23.77 -9.78 -11.94
CA VAL A 8 -22.57 -9.57 -11.12
C VAL A 8 -22.67 -10.58 -9.98
N GLN A 9 -21.98 -11.72 -10.11
CA GLN A 9 -21.97 -12.75 -9.07
C GLN A 9 -21.47 -12.08 -7.78
N LYS A 10 -22.35 -11.93 -6.80
CA LYS A 10 -22.03 -11.40 -5.49
C LYS A 10 -20.83 -12.17 -4.93
N GLU A 11 -19.74 -11.48 -4.68
CA GLU A 11 -18.50 -12.04 -4.14
C GLU A 11 -18.81 -12.78 -2.82
N LYS A 12 -18.39 -14.06 -2.74
CA LYS A 12 -18.65 -14.90 -1.57
C LYS A 12 -17.72 -14.51 -0.42
N ILE A 13 -18.28 -14.16 0.74
CA ILE A 13 -17.53 -13.97 1.98
C ILE A 13 -17.18 -15.36 2.53
N LYS A 14 -16.06 -15.90 2.06
CA LYS A 14 -15.53 -17.22 2.46
C LYS A 14 -14.01 -17.21 2.30
N PRO A 15 -13.22 -17.65 3.30
CA PRO A 15 -11.78 -17.78 3.19
C PRO A 15 -11.35 -18.59 1.95
N LYS A 16 -10.29 -18.14 1.28
CA LYS A 16 -9.79 -18.80 0.08
C LYS A 16 -9.18 -20.16 0.38
N LEU A 17 -8.65 -20.35 1.59
CA LEU A 17 -8.12 -21.61 2.09
C LEU A 17 -9.08 -22.77 1.83
N PHE A 18 -10.33 -22.68 2.27
CA PHE A 18 -11.32 -23.76 2.10
C PHE A 18 -11.66 -24.08 0.65
N SER A 19 -11.44 -23.14 -0.26
CA SER A 19 -11.69 -23.37 -1.69
C SER A 19 -10.51 -24.08 -2.36
N VAL A 20 -9.29 -23.77 -1.91
CA VAL A 20 -8.05 -24.30 -2.50
C VAL A 20 -7.75 -25.70 -1.96
N MET A 21 -8.09 -25.99 -0.70
CA MET A 21 -7.86 -27.30 -0.08
C MET A 21 -8.58 -28.47 -0.76
N LYS A 22 -9.64 -28.21 -1.55
CA LYS A 22 -10.39 -29.28 -2.26
C LYS A 22 -9.51 -30.06 -3.24
N ASN A 23 -8.54 -29.41 -3.86
CA ASN A 23 -7.64 -30.00 -4.87
C ASN A 23 -6.18 -29.93 -4.45
N TYR A 24 -5.91 -29.99 -3.14
CA TYR A 24 -4.57 -29.83 -2.59
C TYR A 24 -3.76 -31.11 -2.70
N THR A 25 -2.56 -31.03 -3.28
CA THR A 25 -1.69 -32.18 -3.52
C THR A 25 -0.48 -32.19 -2.59
N LYS A 26 0.09 -33.37 -2.31
CA LYS A 26 1.35 -33.49 -1.55
C LYS A 26 2.49 -32.70 -2.18
N GLN A 27 2.53 -32.68 -3.51
CA GLN A 27 3.56 -31.93 -4.25
C GLN A 27 3.44 -30.42 -4.01
N GLN A 28 2.20 -29.88 -3.97
CA GLN A 28 1.97 -28.47 -3.66
C GLN A 28 2.28 -28.18 -2.19
N PHE A 29 2.00 -29.08 -1.27
CA PHE A 29 2.37 -28.93 0.15
C PHE A 29 3.86 -28.73 0.32
N VAL A 30 4.71 -29.53 -0.34
CA VAL A 30 6.18 -29.37 -0.26
C VAL A 30 6.61 -28.01 -0.82
N LYS A 31 6.01 -27.55 -1.92
CA LYS A 31 6.31 -26.21 -2.50
C LYS A 31 5.89 -25.09 -1.54
N ASP A 32 4.70 -25.18 -0.94
CA ASP A 32 4.21 -24.18 0.02
C ASP A 32 5.08 -24.17 1.30
N LEU A 33 5.51 -25.35 1.78
CA LEU A 33 6.43 -25.48 2.93
C LEU A 33 7.78 -24.78 2.63
N VAL A 34 8.41 -25.12 1.51
CA VAL A 34 9.69 -24.52 1.11
C VAL A 34 9.56 -23.01 0.92
N SER A 35 8.49 -22.58 0.26
CA SER A 35 8.22 -21.15 0.05
C SER A 35 7.99 -20.42 1.37
N GLY A 36 7.19 -20.98 2.29
CA GLY A 36 6.96 -20.41 3.61
C GLY A 36 8.23 -20.22 4.42
N VAL A 37 9.13 -21.23 4.41
CA VAL A 37 10.44 -21.14 5.07
C VAL A 37 11.31 -20.04 4.45
N ILE A 38 11.42 -19.99 3.12
CA ILE A 38 12.23 -18.97 2.43
C ILE A 38 11.69 -17.56 2.74
N VAL A 39 10.36 -17.39 2.70
CA VAL A 39 9.76 -16.08 2.98
C VAL A 39 9.92 -15.69 4.45
N ALA A 40 9.91 -16.64 5.39
CA ALA A 40 10.19 -16.36 6.80
C ALA A 40 11.63 -15.83 7.01
N ILE A 41 12.59 -16.43 6.32
CA ILE A 41 13.99 -16.00 6.36
C ILE A 41 14.14 -14.58 5.76
N ILE A 42 13.44 -14.27 4.66
CA ILE A 42 13.42 -12.92 4.06
C ILE A 42 12.77 -11.91 5.00
N ALA A 43 11.70 -12.32 5.68
CA ALA A 43 10.91 -11.45 6.53
C ALA A 43 11.60 -11.08 7.85
N LEU A 44 12.52 -11.89 8.34
CA LEU A 44 13.18 -11.68 9.63
C LEU A 44 13.88 -10.33 9.74
N PRO A 45 14.92 -10.02 8.93
CA PRO A 45 15.61 -8.74 9.05
C PRO A 45 14.69 -7.56 8.72
N LEU A 46 13.74 -7.76 7.80
CA LEU A 46 12.79 -6.73 7.41
C LEU A 46 11.79 -6.42 8.52
N SER A 47 11.27 -7.42 9.23
CA SER A 47 10.32 -7.19 10.34
C SER A 47 10.98 -6.49 11.52
N ILE A 48 12.23 -6.84 11.83
CA ILE A 48 13.06 -6.16 12.83
C ILE A 48 13.30 -4.71 12.41
N ALA A 49 13.75 -4.49 11.17
CA ALA A 49 14.04 -3.16 10.63
C ALA A 49 12.80 -2.24 10.67
N LEU A 50 11.62 -2.76 10.33
CA LEU A 50 10.38 -2.00 10.33
C LEU A 50 9.88 -1.69 11.74
N ALA A 51 10.06 -2.60 12.71
CA ALA A 51 9.77 -2.32 14.12
C ALA A 51 10.64 -1.16 14.62
N LEU A 52 11.94 -1.22 14.37
CA LEU A 52 12.89 -0.16 14.75
C LEU A 52 12.57 1.19 14.08
N ALA A 53 12.24 1.17 12.79
CA ALA A 53 11.80 2.36 12.05
C ALA A 53 10.49 2.95 12.60
N SER A 54 9.67 2.11 13.22
CA SER A 54 8.42 2.47 13.90
C SER A 54 8.61 2.92 15.35
N GLY A 55 9.86 2.99 15.86
CA GLY A 55 10.18 3.41 17.21
C GLY A 55 9.77 2.40 18.29
N VAL A 56 9.62 1.13 17.93
CA VAL A 56 9.23 0.05 18.85
C VAL A 56 10.31 -1.02 18.92
N ASN A 57 10.21 -1.92 19.89
CA ASN A 57 11.17 -3.01 20.05
C ASN A 57 11.14 -4.00 18.88
N PRO A 58 12.29 -4.59 18.52
CA PRO A 58 12.43 -5.44 17.35
C PRO A 58 11.50 -6.66 17.35
N GLU A 59 11.20 -7.26 18.52
CA GLU A 59 10.29 -8.39 18.63
C GLU A 59 8.85 -8.08 18.23
N GLN A 60 8.40 -6.82 18.37
CA GLN A 60 7.03 -6.44 18.04
C GLN A 60 6.74 -6.56 16.54
N GLY A 61 7.74 -6.31 15.69
CA GLY A 61 7.62 -6.59 14.26
C GLY A 61 7.50 -8.09 13.95
N LEU A 62 8.17 -8.93 14.71
CA LEU A 62 8.05 -10.38 14.58
C LEU A 62 6.70 -10.89 15.11
N TYR A 63 6.22 -10.35 16.25
CA TYR A 63 4.89 -10.67 16.79
C TYR A 63 3.79 -10.36 15.74
N THR A 64 3.93 -9.25 15.03
CA THR A 64 3.04 -8.89 13.93
C THR A 64 3.09 -9.91 12.79
N ALA A 65 4.28 -10.30 12.34
CA ALA A 65 4.43 -11.29 11.28
C ALA A 65 3.89 -12.68 11.67
N ILE A 66 3.97 -13.02 12.96
CA ILE A 66 3.45 -14.27 13.53
C ILE A 66 1.91 -14.20 13.61
N ALA A 67 1.37 -13.26 14.40
CA ALA A 67 -0.05 -13.21 14.71
C ALA A 67 -0.89 -12.79 13.50
N ALA A 68 -0.62 -11.62 12.91
CA ALA A 68 -1.36 -11.15 11.74
C ALA A 68 -1.09 -12.04 10.51
N GLY A 69 0.16 -12.44 10.28
CA GLY A 69 0.52 -13.30 9.15
C GLY A 69 -0.25 -14.62 9.15
N PHE A 70 -0.40 -15.25 10.32
CA PHE A 70 -1.16 -16.49 10.47
C PHE A 70 -2.66 -16.27 10.23
N VAL A 71 -3.26 -15.28 10.90
CA VAL A 71 -4.70 -15.00 10.80
C VAL A 71 -5.10 -14.58 9.39
N VAL A 72 -4.32 -13.71 8.76
CA VAL A 72 -4.59 -13.27 7.38
C VAL A 72 -4.45 -14.43 6.39
N SER A 73 -3.45 -15.29 6.57
CA SER A 73 -3.31 -16.47 5.71
C SER A 73 -4.45 -17.46 5.91
N PHE A 74 -4.94 -17.64 7.13
CA PHE A 74 -6.03 -18.57 7.43
C PHE A 74 -7.39 -18.06 6.94
N LEU A 75 -7.72 -16.78 7.20
CA LEU A 75 -9.01 -16.18 6.87
C LEU A 75 -9.02 -15.48 5.50
N GLY A 76 -7.87 -15.26 4.86
CA GLY A 76 -7.71 -14.36 3.72
C GLY A 76 -8.52 -14.69 2.49
N GLY A 77 -8.78 -13.65 1.72
CA GLY A 77 -9.42 -13.72 0.40
C GLY A 77 -8.43 -14.01 -0.73
N SER A 78 -7.12 -13.92 -0.48
CA SER A 78 -6.06 -14.24 -1.42
C SER A 78 -5.54 -15.66 -1.21
N ARG A 79 -4.96 -16.24 -2.27
CA ARG A 79 -4.32 -17.57 -2.19
C ARG A 79 -2.90 -17.53 -1.66
N VAL A 80 -2.21 -16.40 -1.82
CA VAL A 80 -0.74 -16.33 -1.72
C VAL A 80 -0.27 -15.15 -0.90
N GLN A 81 -1.17 -14.31 -0.37
CA GLN A 81 -0.81 -13.12 0.39
C GLN A 81 -0.04 -13.48 1.64
N ILE A 82 1.02 -12.73 1.88
CA ILE A 82 1.78 -12.75 3.12
C ILE A 82 1.57 -11.41 3.81
N ALA A 83 0.99 -11.42 4.99
CA ALA A 83 0.79 -10.22 5.79
C ALA A 83 1.88 -10.08 6.87
N GLY A 84 2.03 -8.86 7.39
CA GLY A 84 2.96 -8.53 8.45
C GLY A 84 3.23 -7.03 8.52
N PRO A 85 4.25 -6.57 9.27
CA PRO A 85 4.60 -5.17 9.33
C PRO A 85 5.08 -4.69 7.97
N THR A 86 4.68 -3.47 7.57
CA THR A 86 5.10 -2.84 6.32
C THR A 86 5.69 -1.45 6.56
N ALA A 87 6.48 -1.00 5.59
CA ALA A 87 7.16 0.29 5.65
C ALA A 87 6.17 1.48 5.70
N ALA A 88 5.00 1.32 5.12
CA ALA A 88 3.97 2.35 5.10
C ALA A 88 3.45 2.72 6.49
N PHE A 89 3.48 1.79 7.43
CA PHE A 89 3.10 2.07 8.81
C PHE A 89 4.20 2.68 9.67
N ALA A 90 5.46 2.67 9.23
CA ALA A 90 6.57 3.04 10.11
C ALA A 90 6.44 4.44 10.71
N THR A 91 6.13 5.43 9.89
CA THR A 91 5.97 6.83 10.35
C THR A 91 4.73 7.05 11.20
N ILE A 92 3.59 6.42 10.82
CA ILE A 92 2.32 6.51 11.53
C ILE A 92 2.46 5.88 12.92
N VAL A 93 3.02 4.67 12.98
CA VAL A 93 3.24 3.96 14.24
C VAL A 93 4.19 4.74 15.14
N ALA A 94 5.30 5.28 14.58
CA ALA A 94 6.24 6.09 15.33
C ALA A 94 5.57 7.33 15.94
N GLY A 95 4.70 8.02 15.20
CA GLY A 95 3.92 9.16 15.71
C GLY A 95 2.98 8.77 16.85
N ILE A 96 2.17 7.72 16.67
CA ILE A 96 1.23 7.25 17.69
C ILE A 96 1.97 6.79 18.95
N VAL A 97 3.08 6.05 18.79
CA VAL A 97 3.87 5.56 19.95
C VAL A 97 4.50 6.71 20.71
N ALA A 98 5.03 7.71 20.02
CA ALA A 98 5.66 8.87 20.65
C ALA A 98 4.66 9.74 21.43
N GLU A 99 3.44 9.92 20.94
CA GLU A 99 2.41 10.75 21.58
C GLU A 99 1.55 9.98 22.61
N LYS A 100 1.18 8.72 22.28
CA LYS A 100 0.14 7.96 23.01
C LYS A 100 0.65 6.62 23.56
N GLY A 101 1.93 6.33 23.34
CA GLY A 101 2.58 5.10 23.82
C GLY A 101 2.07 3.83 23.14
N MET A 102 2.62 2.68 23.57
CA MET A 102 2.21 1.37 23.04
C MET A 102 0.78 0.98 23.34
N ASN A 103 0.22 1.42 24.49
CA ASN A 103 -1.19 1.15 24.81
C ASN A 103 -2.12 1.87 23.83
N GLY A 104 -1.81 3.14 23.48
CA GLY A 104 -2.54 3.90 22.48
C GLY A 104 -2.49 3.24 21.10
N LEU A 105 -1.30 2.79 20.67
CA LEU A 105 -1.14 2.04 19.41
C LEU A 105 -1.97 0.76 19.40
N THR A 106 -1.94 -0.02 20.49
CA THR A 106 -2.71 -1.26 20.60
C THR A 106 -4.20 -1.02 20.44
N ILE A 107 -4.75 0.00 21.12
CA ILE A 107 -6.17 0.36 21.03
C ILE A 107 -6.51 0.84 19.60
N ALA A 108 -5.70 1.74 19.02
CA ALA A 108 -5.91 2.24 17.66
C ALA A 108 -5.90 1.09 16.63
N THR A 109 -4.98 0.11 16.80
CA THR A 109 -4.88 -1.05 15.91
C THR A 109 -6.08 -1.99 16.05
N ILE A 110 -6.60 -2.22 17.26
CA ILE A 110 -7.84 -2.99 17.47
C ILE A 110 -9.02 -2.28 16.82
N MET A 111 -9.16 -0.97 17.04
CA MET A 111 -10.22 -0.16 16.42
C MET A 111 -10.16 -0.22 14.90
N ALA A 112 -8.96 -0.06 14.33
CA ALA A 112 -8.72 -0.20 12.89
C ALA A 112 -9.10 -1.59 12.38
N GLY A 113 -8.75 -2.63 13.13
CA GLY A 113 -9.13 -4.01 12.82
C GLY A 113 -10.65 -4.22 12.79
N ILE A 114 -11.38 -3.64 13.75
CA ILE A 114 -12.85 -3.66 13.76
C ILE A 114 -13.41 -2.92 12.56
N MET A 115 -12.87 -1.74 12.24
CA MET A 115 -13.28 -0.96 11.06
C MET A 115 -13.09 -1.76 9.76
N LEU A 116 -11.96 -2.43 9.59
CA LEU A 116 -11.68 -3.29 8.43
C LEU A 116 -12.68 -4.46 8.32
N VAL A 117 -13.04 -5.09 9.44
CA VAL A 117 -14.07 -6.14 9.48
C VAL A 117 -15.41 -5.59 9.02
N ILE A 118 -15.82 -4.42 9.53
CA ILE A 118 -17.06 -3.75 9.14
C ILE A 118 -17.02 -3.40 7.63
N MET A 119 -15.92 -2.81 7.16
CA MET A 119 -15.73 -2.48 5.73
C MET A 119 -15.87 -3.74 4.84
N GLY A 120 -15.33 -4.88 5.28
CA GLY A 120 -15.46 -6.15 4.56
C GLY A 120 -16.91 -6.65 4.49
N PHE A 121 -17.67 -6.60 5.60
CA PHE A 121 -19.09 -6.95 5.62
C PHE A 121 -19.95 -5.98 4.80
N CYS A 122 -19.65 -4.67 4.86
CA CYS A 122 -20.30 -3.65 4.04
C CYS A 122 -19.88 -3.71 2.55
N ARG A 123 -19.01 -4.66 2.17
CA ARG A 123 -18.53 -4.88 0.80
C ARG A 123 -17.77 -3.69 0.19
N LEU A 124 -17.12 -2.91 1.02
CA LEU A 124 -16.33 -1.76 0.57
C LEU A 124 -15.01 -2.15 -0.11
N GLY A 125 -14.61 -3.42 -0.06
CA GLY A 125 -13.40 -3.92 -0.73
C GLY A 125 -13.40 -3.71 -2.25
N THR A 126 -14.57 -3.52 -2.86
CA THR A 126 -14.67 -3.21 -4.29
C THR A 126 -14.40 -1.74 -4.60
N LEU A 127 -14.57 -0.82 -3.63
CA LEU A 127 -14.37 0.63 -3.82
C LEU A 127 -12.90 0.99 -4.02
N ILE A 128 -11.98 0.21 -3.47
CA ILE A 128 -10.53 0.46 -3.62
C ILE A 128 -10.08 0.39 -5.08
N LYS A 129 -10.80 -0.33 -5.94
CA LYS A 129 -10.53 -0.35 -7.38
C LYS A 129 -10.67 1.01 -8.06
N PHE A 130 -11.37 1.93 -7.42
CA PHE A 130 -11.57 3.30 -7.93
C PHE A 130 -10.50 4.29 -7.48
N ILE A 131 -9.55 3.89 -6.62
CA ILE A 131 -8.44 4.75 -6.24
C ILE A 131 -7.48 4.86 -7.43
N PRO A 132 -7.23 6.08 -7.94
CA PRO A 132 -6.32 6.28 -9.05
C PRO A 132 -4.89 5.81 -8.73
N SER A 133 -4.25 5.16 -9.69
CA SER A 133 -2.87 4.68 -9.55
C SER A 133 -1.86 5.81 -9.29
N THR A 134 -2.16 7.03 -9.70
CA THR A 134 -1.34 8.22 -9.46
C THR A 134 -1.23 8.56 -7.96
N ILE A 135 -2.34 8.38 -7.21
CA ILE A 135 -2.35 8.56 -5.75
C ILE A 135 -1.47 7.48 -5.11
N THR A 136 -1.70 6.20 -5.47
CA THR A 136 -0.91 5.10 -4.89
C THR A 136 0.58 5.22 -5.20
N THR A 137 0.93 5.66 -6.40
CA THR A 137 2.33 5.92 -6.81
C THR A 137 2.92 7.11 -6.04
N GLY A 138 2.16 8.20 -5.88
CA GLY A 138 2.59 9.39 -5.17
C GLY A 138 2.88 9.10 -3.69
N PHE A 139 1.96 8.45 -2.99
CA PHE A 139 2.19 8.17 -1.57
C PHE A 139 3.26 7.09 -1.34
N THR A 140 3.37 6.04 -2.17
CA THR A 140 4.42 5.04 -1.99
C THR A 140 5.82 5.63 -2.18
N PHE A 141 5.98 6.57 -3.10
CA PHE A 141 7.23 7.29 -3.25
C PHE A 141 7.48 8.23 -2.06
N GLY A 142 6.45 8.95 -1.58
CA GLY A 142 6.55 9.78 -0.38
C GLY A 142 7.01 8.96 0.83
N ILE A 143 6.42 7.78 1.06
CA ILE A 143 6.86 6.85 2.12
C ILE A 143 8.33 6.43 1.91
N ALA A 144 8.75 6.14 0.68
CA ALA A 144 10.14 5.78 0.41
C ALA A 144 11.11 6.92 0.81
N VAL A 145 10.74 8.17 0.52
CA VAL A 145 11.52 9.35 0.93
C VAL A 145 11.56 9.47 2.45
N THR A 146 10.43 9.33 3.14
CA THR A 146 10.39 9.43 4.61
C THR A 146 11.21 8.34 5.29
N ILE A 147 11.23 7.12 4.75
CA ILE A 147 12.08 6.03 5.24
C ILE A 147 13.56 6.37 5.06
N ILE A 148 13.96 6.82 3.86
CA ILE A 148 15.36 7.19 3.60
C ILE A 148 15.81 8.27 4.58
N VAL A 149 15.05 9.34 4.72
CA VAL A 149 15.38 10.44 5.65
C VAL A 149 15.45 9.93 7.10
N GLY A 150 14.50 9.06 7.50
CA GLY A 150 14.48 8.48 8.84
C GLY A 150 15.69 7.62 9.17
N GLN A 151 16.30 6.98 8.16
CA GLN A 151 17.43 6.07 8.34
C GLN A 151 18.81 6.75 8.20
N LEU A 152 18.87 8.03 7.80
CA LEU A 152 20.15 8.76 7.67
C LEU A 152 20.92 8.80 9.00
N LYS A 153 20.21 8.96 10.14
CA LYS A 153 20.80 8.93 11.47
C LYS A 153 21.63 7.67 11.70
N ASP A 154 21.00 6.52 11.54
CA ASP A 154 21.59 5.22 11.86
C ASP A 154 22.65 4.82 10.81
N PHE A 155 22.41 5.17 9.54
CA PHE A 155 23.35 4.92 8.45
C PHE A 155 24.67 5.68 8.59
N MET A 156 24.58 6.94 9.04
CA MET A 156 25.74 7.82 9.24
C MET A 156 26.28 7.78 10.68
N GLY A 157 25.63 7.04 11.58
CA GLY A 157 25.99 6.94 12.99
C GLY A 157 25.87 8.26 13.73
N LEU A 158 24.89 9.13 13.38
CA LEU A 158 24.70 10.43 14.00
C LEU A 158 24.05 10.32 15.37
N THR A 159 24.41 11.22 16.25
CA THR A 159 23.76 11.38 17.56
C THR A 159 22.87 12.62 17.53
N PHE A 160 21.56 12.40 17.52
CA PHE A 160 20.58 13.49 17.53
C PHE A 160 20.40 14.08 18.93
N ASN A 161 20.29 15.39 19.03
CA ASN A 161 20.02 16.11 20.28
C ASN A 161 18.54 15.98 20.71
N LYS A 162 17.63 15.74 19.76
CA LYS A 162 16.19 15.57 19.96
C LYS A 162 15.74 14.32 19.21
N SER A 163 14.58 13.81 19.55
CA SER A 163 13.95 12.67 18.84
C SER A 163 12.81 13.21 17.95
N PRO A 164 13.12 13.76 16.77
CA PRO A 164 12.10 14.33 15.89
C PRO A 164 11.20 13.23 15.31
N ILE A 165 9.91 13.54 15.17
CA ILE A 165 8.92 12.64 14.57
C ILE A 165 8.77 12.96 13.09
N GLU A 166 8.62 14.24 12.76
CA GLU A 166 8.39 14.71 11.40
C GLU A 166 9.62 14.56 10.50
N THR A 167 9.38 14.26 9.22
CA THR A 167 10.46 14.06 8.23
C THR A 167 11.30 15.32 8.02
N THR A 168 10.67 16.49 8.01
CA THR A 168 11.33 17.79 7.88
C THR A 168 12.26 18.09 9.05
N GLU A 169 11.82 17.79 10.27
CA GLU A 169 12.61 17.95 11.49
C GLU A 169 13.78 16.96 11.55
N LYS A 170 13.55 15.69 11.11
CA LYS A 170 14.63 14.69 10.98
C LYS A 170 15.72 15.18 10.04
N LEU A 171 15.34 15.73 8.88
CA LEU A 171 16.29 16.26 7.92
C LEU A 171 17.08 17.43 8.51
N LYS A 172 16.42 18.33 9.24
CA LYS A 172 17.08 19.44 9.94
C LYS A 172 18.09 18.93 10.97
N GLN A 173 17.71 17.93 11.79
CA GLN A 173 18.62 17.31 12.76
C GLN A 173 19.83 16.63 12.11
N VAL A 174 19.68 16.03 10.93
CA VAL A 174 20.82 15.48 10.18
C VAL A 174 21.86 16.54 9.87
N PHE A 175 21.43 17.72 9.42
CA PHE A 175 22.37 18.84 9.14
C PHE A 175 22.96 19.44 10.41
N GLU A 176 22.17 19.60 11.47
CA GLU A 176 22.65 20.16 12.76
C GLU A 176 23.66 19.23 13.46
N CYS A 177 23.47 17.92 13.35
CA CYS A 177 24.29 16.91 14.03
C CYS A 177 25.35 16.27 13.13
N ILE A 178 25.64 16.83 11.96
CA ILE A 178 26.61 16.27 11.01
C ILE A 178 28.03 16.15 11.61
N SER A 179 28.35 16.98 12.57
CA SER A 179 29.61 16.91 13.30
C SER A 179 29.80 15.63 14.12
N THR A 180 28.72 14.93 14.44
CA THR A 180 28.76 13.63 15.15
C THR A 180 28.93 12.43 14.22
N PHE A 181 29.25 12.67 12.95
CA PHE A 181 29.40 11.63 11.94
C PHE A 181 30.40 10.54 12.34
N ASN A 182 29.95 9.29 12.27
CA ASN A 182 30.78 8.11 12.57
C ASN A 182 31.17 7.40 11.28
N LEU A 183 32.46 7.50 10.90
CA LEU A 183 32.98 6.87 9.68
C LEU A 183 32.86 5.35 9.70
N GLN A 184 33.02 4.70 10.86
CA GLN A 184 32.89 3.25 10.99
C GLN A 184 31.46 2.80 10.72
N ALA A 185 30.46 3.49 11.30
CA ALA A 185 29.06 3.24 11.04
C ALA A 185 28.71 3.40 9.54
N PHE A 186 29.18 4.50 8.94
CA PHE A 186 28.97 4.76 7.51
C PHE A 186 29.58 3.68 6.60
N LEU A 187 30.80 3.21 6.90
CA LEU A 187 31.45 2.13 6.12
C LEU A 187 30.71 0.80 6.26
N ILE A 188 30.19 0.47 7.45
CA ILE A 188 29.36 -0.71 7.65
C ILE A 188 28.04 -0.60 6.87
N GLY A 189 27.41 0.60 6.87
CA GLY A 189 26.24 0.86 6.05
C GLY A 189 26.49 0.70 4.57
N LEU A 190 27.63 1.22 4.06
CA LEU A 190 28.05 1.04 2.67
C LEU A 190 28.34 -0.44 2.34
N LEU A 191 28.99 -1.18 3.24
CA LEU A 191 29.18 -2.62 3.08
C LEU A 191 27.86 -3.35 2.95
N GLY A 192 26.89 -3.04 3.83
CA GLY A 192 25.53 -3.59 3.76
C GLY A 192 24.86 -3.30 2.41
N LEU A 193 24.89 -2.04 1.96
CA LEU A 193 24.34 -1.64 0.66
C LEU A 193 25.05 -2.35 -0.51
N ALA A 194 26.37 -2.47 -0.48
CA ALA A 194 27.14 -3.15 -1.49
C ALA A 194 26.70 -4.62 -1.62
N ILE A 195 26.55 -5.34 -0.50
CA ILE A 195 26.05 -6.71 -0.50
C ILE A 195 24.65 -6.78 -1.11
N LEU A 196 23.73 -5.86 -0.73
CA LEU A 196 22.36 -5.84 -1.23
C LEU A 196 22.27 -5.58 -2.73
N ILE A 197 23.10 -4.67 -3.27
CA ILE A 197 23.07 -4.25 -4.67
C ILE A 197 23.78 -5.27 -5.57
N PHE A 198 24.95 -5.76 -5.14
CA PHE A 198 25.80 -6.65 -5.95
C PHE A 198 25.53 -8.14 -5.72
N TRP A 199 24.44 -8.49 -4.98
CA TRP A 199 24.11 -9.88 -4.71
C TRP A 199 23.94 -10.70 -5.98
N PRO A 200 24.68 -11.82 -6.15
CA PRO A 200 24.69 -12.59 -7.40
C PRO A 200 23.31 -13.20 -7.70
N LYS A 201 22.84 -13.05 -8.95
CA LYS A 201 21.60 -13.66 -9.42
C LYS A 201 21.52 -15.18 -9.21
N LYS A 202 22.66 -15.86 -9.21
CA LYS A 202 22.76 -17.31 -8.97
C LYS A 202 22.40 -17.70 -7.53
N LEU A 203 22.55 -16.78 -6.57
CA LEU A 203 22.27 -16.98 -5.14
C LEU A 203 20.93 -16.39 -4.69
N GLN A 204 20.00 -16.09 -5.60
CA GLN A 204 18.70 -15.48 -5.27
C GLN A 204 17.83 -16.29 -4.30
N LYS A 205 18.13 -17.60 -4.11
CA LYS A 205 17.46 -18.43 -3.09
C LYS A 205 17.84 -18.03 -1.66
N ILE A 206 18.99 -17.38 -1.48
CA ILE A 206 19.45 -16.88 -0.18
C ILE A 206 19.18 -15.36 -0.16
N PRO A 207 18.43 -14.86 0.82
CA PRO A 207 18.10 -13.44 0.91
C PRO A 207 19.35 -12.58 1.11
N ALA A 208 19.58 -11.62 0.22
CA ALA A 208 20.70 -10.68 0.33
C ALA A 208 20.66 -9.90 1.66
N SER A 209 19.46 -9.54 2.15
CA SER A 209 19.28 -8.82 3.41
C SER A 209 19.75 -9.63 4.63
N LEU A 210 19.52 -10.95 4.64
CA LEU A 210 20.04 -11.80 5.69
C LEU A 210 21.58 -11.82 5.69
N ILE A 211 22.18 -12.00 4.51
CA ILE A 211 23.64 -12.04 4.38
C ILE A 211 24.26 -10.68 4.73
N ALA A 212 23.66 -9.58 4.29
CA ALA A 212 24.14 -8.24 4.64
C ALA A 212 24.16 -8.06 6.16
N VAL A 213 23.08 -8.42 6.85
CA VAL A 213 22.99 -8.33 8.32
C VAL A 213 24.03 -9.22 8.98
N VAL A 214 24.16 -10.49 8.57
CA VAL A 214 25.12 -11.43 9.18
C VAL A 214 26.56 -10.97 8.96
N VAL A 215 26.94 -10.58 7.73
CA VAL A 215 28.29 -10.13 7.42
C VAL A 215 28.63 -8.85 8.17
N CYS A 216 27.75 -7.84 8.16
CA CYS A 216 27.97 -6.61 8.91
C CYS A 216 28.09 -6.85 10.41
N SER A 217 27.27 -7.74 10.99
CA SER A 217 27.37 -8.12 12.39
C SER A 217 28.69 -8.81 12.72
N LEU A 218 29.14 -9.73 11.87
CA LEU A 218 30.44 -10.40 12.05
C LEU A 218 31.60 -9.39 11.97
N VAL A 219 31.59 -8.49 11.00
CA VAL A 219 32.65 -7.48 10.86
C VAL A 219 32.71 -6.57 12.07
N VAL A 220 31.57 -6.05 12.55
CA VAL A 220 31.51 -5.16 13.72
C VAL A 220 32.00 -5.86 14.96
N ASN A 221 31.55 -7.11 15.22
CA ASN A 221 31.92 -7.83 16.45
C ASN A 221 33.36 -8.39 16.42
N LEU A 222 33.89 -8.81 15.25
CA LEU A 222 35.25 -9.36 15.16
C LEU A 222 36.32 -8.24 15.15
N ALA A 223 36.01 -7.09 14.56
CA ALA A 223 36.92 -5.94 14.51
C ALA A 223 36.73 -4.95 15.66
N ASP A 224 35.84 -5.24 16.62
CA ASP A 224 35.50 -4.41 17.79
C ASP A 224 35.26 -2.93 17.41
N LEU A 225 34.42 -2.73 16.38
CA LEU A 225 34.15 -1.41 15.86
C LEU A 225 33.17 -0.64 16.77
N ASN A 226 33.42 0.64 16.95
CA ASN A 226 32.53 1.53 17.72
C ASN A 226 31.29 1.92 16.90
N VAL A 227 30.36 0.98 16.75
CA VAL A 227 29.11 1.12 15.99
C VAL A 227 27.97 0.64 16.86
N ASN A 228 26.92 1.47 17.01
CA ASN A 228 25.73 1.10 17.76
C ASN A 228 25.07 -0.16 17.19
N THR A 229 24.81 -1.13 18.04
CA THR A 229 24.05 -2.35 17.73
C THR A 229 22.62 -2.24 18.26
N ILE A 230 21.75 -3.18 17.86
CA ILE A 230 20.38 -3.23 18.41
C ILE A 230 20.44 -3.44 19.93
N GLY A 231 21.39 -4.25 20.42
CA GLY A 231 21.54 -4.53 21.86
C GLY A 231 21.94 -3.32 22.69
N ASP A 232 22.60 -2.30 22.11
CA ASP A 232 22.97 -1.08 22.79
C ASP A 232 21.79 -0.12 22.96
N LEU A 233 20.80 -0.18 22.09
CA LEU A 233 19.68 0.75 22.03
C LEU A 233 18.35 0.16 22.52
N TYR A 234 18.17 -1.16 22.42
CA TYR A 234 16.91 -1.83 22.69
C TYR A 234 17.07 -3.05 23.59
N GLN A 235 16.10 -3.25 24.48
CA GLN A 235 15.99 -4.50 25.25
C GLN A 235 15.33 -5.56 24.36
N ILE A 236 16.01 -6.68 24.16
CA ILE A 236 15.54 -7.75 23.29
C ILE A 236 14.95 -8.89 24.12
N SER A 237 13.70 -9.24 23.82
CA SER A 237 13.03 -10.40 24.39
C SER A 237 12.90 -11.53 23.36
N SER A 238 13.29 -12.73 23.74
CA SER A 238 13.05 -13.97 22.97
C SER A 238 11.78 -14.70 23.37
N SER A 239 10.93 -14.07 24.18
CA SER A 239 9.68 -14.69 24.63
C SER A 239 8.66 -14.79 23.49
N ALA A 240 7.85 -15.86 23.53
CA ALA A 240 6.69 -15.95 22.64
C ALA A 240 5.73 -14.79 22.84
N PRO A 241 4.98 -14.38 21.79
CA PRO A 241 3.95 -13.35 21.93
C PRO A 241 2.97 -13.72 23.04
N LYS A 242 2.80 -12.84 24.02
CA LYS A 242 1.85 -13.04 25.12
C LYS A 242 0.55 -12.29 24.81
N PHE A 243 -0.55 -12.97 25.00
CA PHE A 243 -1.86 -12.34 24.92
C PHE A 243 -2.01 -11.30 26.03
N SER A 244 -2.31 -10.07 25.65
CA SER A 244 -2.57 -8.98 26.59
C SER A 244 -3.73 -8.14 26.09
N PHE A 245 -4.63 -7.75 26.99
CA PHE A 245 -5.71 -6.84 26.67
C PHE A 245 -5.32 -5.43 27.14
N PRO A 246 -5.44 -4.40 26.27
CA PRO A 246 -5.08 -3.03 26.65
C PRO A 246 -6.06 -2.49 27.69
N SER A 247 -5.59 -1.60 28.54
CA SER A 247 -6.47 -0.82 29.42
C SER A 247 -7.20 0.23 28.57
N ILE A 248 -8.52 0.14 28.50
CA ILE A 248 -9.34 0.97 27.64
C ILE A 248 -10.12 1.99 28.46
N SER A 249 -10.01 3.28 28.11
CA SER A 249 -10.86 4.36 28.60
C SER A 249 -11.69 4.94 27.45
N PHE A 250 -12.91 5.39 27.74
CA PHE A 250 -13.79 5.98 26.72
C PHE A 250 -13.19 7.25 26.09
N THR A 251 -12.49 8.06 26.86
CA THR A 251 -11.76 9.24 26.36
C THR A 251 -10.68 8.85 25.37
N GLN A 252 -9.91 7.81 25.68
CA GLN A 252 -8.86 7.30 24.79
C GLN A 252 -9.43 6.79 23.45
N ILE A 253 -10.58 6.12 23.47
CA ILE A 253 -11.23 5.67 22.22
C ILE A 253 -11.50 6.86 21.31
N ARG A 254 -12.10 7.94 21.83
CA ARG A 254 -12.45 9.13 21.06
C ARG A 254 -11.20 9.77 20.43
N ASP A 255 -10.13 9.90 21.22
CA ASP A 255 -8.90 10.58 20.78
C ASP A 255 -8.09 9.73 19.78
N LEU A 256 -8.34 8.41 19.73
CA LEU A 256 -7.66 7.46 18.85
C LEU A 256 -8.45 7.16 17.55
N VAL A 257 -9.66 7.70 17.38
CA VAL A 257 -10.47 7.49 16.15
C VAL A 257 -9.71 7.92 14.89
N PRO A 258 -9.04 9.10 14.82
CA PRO A 258 -8.31 9.49 13.63
C PRO A 258 -7.18 8.52 13.29
N ASP A 259 -6.42 8.09 14.30
CA ASP A 259 -5.33 7.12 14.13
C ASP A 259 -5.85 5.77 13.64
N ALA A 260 -6.97 5.30 14.22
CA ALA A 260 -7.60 4.04 13.82
C ALA A 260 -8.12 4.09 12.38
N VAL A 261 -8.73 5.20 11.96
CA VAL A 261 -9.16 5.41 10.57
C VAL A 261 -7.96 5.39 9.64
N THR A 262 -6.88 6.08 10.02
CA THR A 262 -5.60 6.10 9.29
C THR A 262 -5.07 4.69 9.05
N ILE A 263 -4.94 3.91 10.12
CA ILE A 263 -4.46 2.53 10.05
C ILE A 263 -5.40 1.68 9.18
N ALA A 264 -6.72 1.80 9.36
CA ALA A 264 -7.70 1.00 8.63
C ALA A 264 -7.67 1.28 7.12
N VAL A 265 -7.65 2.56 6.73
CA VAL A 265 -7.63 2.97 5.31
C VAL A 265 -6.33 2.50 4.65
N LEU A 266 -5.19 2.71 5.30
CA LEU A 266 -3.91 2.30 4.76
C LEU A 266 -3.79 0.78 4.66
N ALA A 267 -4.20 0.03 5.70
CA ALA A 267 -4.24 -1.43 5.66
C ALA A 267 -5.13 -1.96 4.54
N ALA A 268 -6.29 -1.35 4.32
CA ALA A 268 -7.20 -1.72 3.25
C ALA A 268 -6.57 -1.51 1.87
N ILE A 269 -6.00 -0.33 1.63
CA ILE A 269 -5.39 0.04 0.34
C ILE A 269 -4.21 -0.88 0.02
N GLU A 270 -3.24 -1.00 0.93
CA GLU A 270 -2.04 -1.81 0.69
C GLU A 270 -2.36 -3.30 0.53
N SER A 271 -3.24 -3.84 1.37
CA SER A 271 -3.60 -5.26 1.29
C SER A 271 -4.27 -5.61 -0.02
N LEU A 272 -5.22 -4.79 -0.48
CA LEU A 272 -5.92 -5.06 -1.72
C LEU A 272 -5.05 -4.77 -2.94
N LEU A 273 -4.18 -3.77 -2.88
CA LEU A 273 -3.16 -3.55 -3.91
C LEU A 273 -2.21 -4.75 -4.02
N SER A 274 -1.74 -5.27 -2.88
CA SER A 274 -0.92 -6.49 -2.84
C SER A 274 -1.64 -7.70 -3.46
N CYS A 275 -2.95 -7.85 -3.19
CA CYS A 275 -3.77 -8.90 -3.79
C CYS A 275 -3.90 -8.75 -5.30
N VAL A 276 -4.12 -7.53 -5.80
CA VAL A 276 -4.22 -7.24 -7.25
C VAL A 276 -2.91 -7.59 -7.97
N VAL A 277 -1.78 -7.18 -7.40
CA VAL A 277 -0.45 -7.52 -7.94
C VAL A 277 -0.23 -9.03 -7.94
N ALA A 278 -0.58 -9.71 -6.84
CA ALA A 278 -0.47 -11.16 -6.74
C ALA A 278 -1.36 -11.90 -7.75
N ASP A 279 -2.57 -11.43 -7.95
CA ASP A 279 -3.49 -12.00 -8.95
C ASP A 279 -2.91 -11.90 -10.36
N GLY A 280 -2.31 -10.76 -10.71
CA GLY A 280 -1.61 -10.59 -11.99
C GLY A 280 -0.44 -11.56 -12.18
N MET A 281 0.26 -11.91 -11.09
CA MET A 281 1.41 -12.83 -11.15
C MET A 281 1.01 -14.32 -11.30
N ILE A 282 -0.16 -14.72 -10.81
CA ILE A 282 -0.59 -16.14 -10.79
C ILE A 282 -1.84 -16.43 -11.60
N GLY A 283 -2.42 -15.44 -12.28
CA GLY A 283 -3.64 -15.59 -13.06
C GLY A 283 -4.86 -15.99 -12.20
N SER A 284 -4.98 -15.43 -10.99
CA SER A 284 -6.06 -15.73 -10.06
C SER A 284 -6.90 -14.49 -9.75
N LYS A 285 -7.98 -14.67 -9.00
CA LYS A 285 -8.81 -13.57 -8.53
C LYS A 285 -9.03 -13.71 -7.02
N HIS A 286 -8.62 -12.70 -6.27
CA HIS A 286 -8.84 -12.64 -4.83
C HIS A 286 -10.29 -12.27 -4.49
N ARG A 287 -10.66 -12.42 -3.22
CA ARG A 287 -11.93 -12.00 -2.63
C ARG A 287 -11.70 -10.78 -1.77
N SER A 288 -11.92 -9.59 -2.35
CA SER A 288 -11.57 -8.29 -1.74
C SER A 288 -12.21 -8.09 -0.37
N ASN A 289 -13.50 -8.42 -0.24
CA ASN A 289 -14.24 -8.24 1.01
C ASN A 289 -13.78 -9.23 2.10
N MET A 290 -13.51 -10.48 1.72
CA MET A 290 -12.97 -11.47 2.66
C MET A 290 -11.55 -11.10 3.09
N GLU A 291 -10.77 -10.51 2.20
CA GLU A 291 -9.43 -10.03 2.52
C GLU A 291 -9.47 -8.91 3.57
N LEU A 292 -10.39 -7.93 3.45
CA LEU A 292 -10.57 -6.90 4.46
C LEU A 292 -10.94 -7.48 5.83
N ILE A 293 -11.85 -8.46 5.87
CA ILE A 293 -12.20 -9.15 7.12
C ILE A 293 -10.97 -9.84 7.72
N ALA A 294 -10.17 -10.50 6.89
CA ALA A 294 -8.97 -11.18 7.35
C ALA A 294 -7.91 -10.20 7.87
N GLN A 295 -7.71 -9.09 7.18
CA GLN A 295 -6.80 -8.01 7.61
C GLN A 295 -7.27 -7.39 8.93
N GLY A 296 -8.58 -7.20 9.09
CA GLY A 296 -9.17 -6.76 10.36
C GLY A 296 -8.89 -7.73 11.49
N GLY A 297 -9.17 -9.03 11.29
CA GLY A 297 -8.84 -10.07 12.25
C GLY A 297 -7.34 -10.18 12.55
N GLY A 298 -6.50 -10.03 11.52
CA GLY A 298 -5.04 -10.02 11.65
C GLY A 298 -4.53 -8.84 12.48
N ASN A 299 -5.07 -7.64 12.29
CA ASN A 299 -4.70 -6.46 13.07
C ASN A 299 -5.13 -6.58 14.53
N ILE A 300 -6.34 -7.08 14.79
CA ILE A 300 -6.80 -7.37 16.16
C ILE A 300 -5.86 -8.39 16.82
N ALA A 301 -5.53 -9.48 16.13
CA ALA A 301 -4.62 -10.48 16.66
C ALA A 301 -3.22 -9.90 16.90
N SER A 302 -2.66 -9.12 15.95
CA SER A 302 -1.36 -8.47 16.13
C SER A 302 -1.33 -7.62 17.40
N ALA A 303 -2.32 -6.75 17.56
CA ALA A 303 -2.42 -5.85 18.71
C ALA A 303 -2.53 -6.62 20.05
N LEU A 304 -3.37 -7.65 20.12
CA LEU A 304 -3.56 -8.47 21.32
C LEU A 304 -2.33 -9.30 21.69
N PHE A 305 -1.47 -9.61 20.73
CA PHE A 305 -0.20 -10.32 20.95
C PHE A 305 1.02 -9.39 20.99
N GLY A 306 0.82 -8.09 21.23
CA GLY A 306 1.90 -7.11 21.42
C GLY A 306 2.61 -6.70 20.15
N GLY A 307 2.03 -6.95 18.98
CA GLY A 307 2.53 -6.50 17.68
C GLY A 307 2.09 -5.08 17.32
N ILE A 308 2.51 -4.66 16.12
CA ILE A 308 2.15 -3.39 15.49
C ILE A 308 1.14 -3.62 14.36
N PRO A 309 0.55 -2.57 13.76
CA PRO A 309 -0.35 -2.72 12.61
C PRO A 309 0.26 -3.51 11.46
N ALA A 310 -0.58 -4.33 10.83
CA ALA A 310 -0.21 -5.22 9.74
C ALA A 310 -1.02 -4.95 8.47
N THR A 311 -0.39 -5.25 7.34
CA THR A 311 -1.07 -5.30 6.05
C THR A 311 -0.45 -6.36 5.14
N GLY A 312 -1.04 -6.59 3.97
CA GLY A 312 -0.49 -7.47 2.95
C GLY A 312 0.79 -6.89 2.34
N ALA A 313 1.89 -7.61 2.46
CA ALA A 313 3.20 -7.15 2.01
C ALA A 313 3.47 -7.57 0.56
N ILE A 314 3.47 -6.63 -0.40
CA ILE A 314 3.66 -6.89 -1.84
C ILE A 314 4.95 -7.68 -2.09
N ALA A 315 6.08 -7.24 -1.53
CA ALA A 315 7.38 -7.86 -1.75
C ALA A 315 7.46 -9.30 -1.21
N ARG A 316 6.90 -9.55 -0.01
CA ARG A 316 6.85 -10.90 0.59
C ARG A 316 5.91 -11.81 -0.19
N THR A 317 4.77 -11.29 -0.61
CA THR A 317 3.79 -12.00 -1.45
C THR A 317 4.40 -12.37 -2.79
N ALA A 318 5.12 -11.46 -3.44
CA ALA A 318 5.84 -11.75 -4.67
C ALA A 318 6.95 -12.79 -4.47
N ALA A 319 7.69 -12.73 -3.35
CA ALA A 319 8.68 -13.73 -2.99
C ALA A 319 8.03 -15.11 -2.77
N ASN A 320 6.90 -15.18 -2.08
CA ASN A 320 6.12 -16.40 -1.94
C ASN A 320 5.76 -17.02 -3.29
N ILE A 321 5.23 -16.24 -4.21
CA ILE A 321 4.84 -16.67 -5.56
C ILE A 321 6.07 -17.19 -6.34
N LYS A 322 7.18 -16.45 -6.33
CA LYS A 322 8.42 -16.81 -7.05
C LYS A 322 9.04 -18.10 -6.53
N ASN A 323 8.90 -18.40 -5.24
CA ASN A 323 9.40 -19.63 -4.63
C ASN A 323 8.40 -20.81 -4.69
N GLY A 324 7.29 -20.67 -5.43
CA GLY A 324 6.35 -21.75 -5.72
C GLY A 324 5.17 -21.85 -4.76
N GLY A 325 5.01 -20.91 -3.82
CA GLY A 325 3.81 -20.82 -2.98
C GLY A 325 2.57 -20.51 -3.82
N ARG A 326 1.52 -21.28 -3.61
CA ARG A 326 0.25 -21.17 -4.37
C ARG A 326 -0.97 -21.26 -3.50
N THR A 327 -0.81 -21.54 -2.20
CA THR A 327 -1.92 -21.64 -1.27
C THR A 327 -1.63 -20.89 0.03
N PRO A 328 -2.65 -20.57 0.83
CA PRO A 328 -2.50 -19.90 2.12
C PRO A 328 -1.63 -20.68 3.13
N ILE A 329 -1.42 -21.99 2.90
CA ILE A 329 -0.54 -22.82 3.75
C ILE A 329 0.88 -22.23 3.79
N ALA A 330 1.40 -21.70 2.68
CA ALA A 330 2.72 -21.07 2.66
C ALA A 330 2.82 -19.91 3.66
N GLY A 331 1.78 -19.08 3.79
CA GLY A 331 1.75 -17.98 4.75
C GLY A 331 1.58 -18.46 6.21
N MET A 332 0.83 -19.53 6.44
CA MET A 332 0.74 -20.14 7.77
C MET A 332 2.09 -20.74 8.19
N VAL A 333 2.77 -21.46 7.30
CA VAL A 333 4.14 -21.98 7.51
C VAL A 333 5.11 -20.84 7.78
N HIS A 334 5.05 -19.75 7.01
CA HIS A 334 5.84 -18.55 7.23
C HIS A 334 5.71 -18.06 8.68
N SER A 335 4.50 -17.89 9.19
CA SER A 335 4.26 -17.40 10.55
C SER A 335 4.80 -18.34 11.62
N VAL A 336 4.62 -19.65 11.44
CA VAL A 336 5.17 -20.66 12.38
C VAL A 336 6.70 -20.65 12.36
N VAL A 337 7.32 -20.54 11.18
CA VAL A 337 8.78 -20.49 11.08
C VAL A 337 9.34 -19.21 11.69
N VAL A 338 8.66 -18.05 11.50
CA VAL A 338 9.05 -16.78 12.16
C VAL A 338 8.98 -16.94 13.69
N LEU A 339 7.97 -17.63 14.22
CA LEU A 339 7.89 -17.94 15.66
C LEU A 339 9.08 -18.79 16.14
N LEU A 340 9.44 -19.83 15.40
CA LEU A 340 10.62 -20.66 15.74
C LEU A 340 11.91 -19.83 15.68
N ILE A 341 12.07 -18.96 14.69
CA ILE A 341 13.21 -18.06 14.58
C ILE A 341 13.26 -17.09 15.77
N LEU A 342 12.14 -16.51 16.16
CA LEU A 342 12.05 -15.64 17.34
C LEU A 342 12.57 -16.36 18.61
N LEU A 343 12.09 -17.57 18.86
CA LEU A 343 12.46 -18.31 20.06
C LEU A 343 13.93 -18.73 20.10
N ILE A 344 14.56 -18.99 18.95
CA ILE A 344 15.91 -19.54 18.86
C ILE A 344 16.96 -18.47 18.55
N LEU A 345 16.67 -17.58 17.58
CA LEU A 345 17.68 -16.67 17.01
C LEU A 345 17.60 -15.25 17.56
N MET A 346 16.52 -14.87 18.25
CA MET A 346 16.36 -13.49 18.74
C MET A 346 17.49 -13.02 19.66
N PRO A 347 18.10 -13.86 20.54
CA PRO A 347 19.24 -13.44 21.36
C PRO A 347 20.44 -12.94 20.55
N TYR A 348 20.60 -13.43 19.30
CA TYR A 348 21.67 -12.99 18.40
C TYR A 348 21.35 -11.68 17.69
N ALA A 349 20.09 -11.25 17.67
CA ALA A 349 19.68 -9.97 17.06
C ALA A 349 20.33 -8.77 17.76
N LYS A 350 20.73 -8.88 19.04
CA LYS A 350 21.48 -7.86 19.77
C LYS A 350 22.80 -7.45 19.08
N LEU A 351 23.41 -8.37 18.31
CA LEU A 351 24.69 -8.16 17.63
C LEU A 351 24.55 -7.41 16.28
N ILE A 352 23.34 -7.15 15.84
CA ILE A 352 23.07 -6.50 14.54
C ILE A 352 23.37 -5.01 14.64
N PRO A 353 24.29 -4.46 13.82
CA PRO A 353 24.59 -3.03 13.81
C PRO A 353 23.47 -2.24 13.15
N MET A 354 23.15 -1.06 13.72
CA MET A 354 22.11 -0.15 13.22
C MET A 354 22.33 0.26 11.74
N PRO A 355 23.58 0.56 11.28
CA PRO A 355 23.81 0.86 9.86
C PRO A 355 23.44 -0.28 8.90
N ALA A 356 23.54 -1.54 9.30
CA ALA A 356 23.10 -2.66 8.47
C ALA A 356 21.57 -2.69 8.31
N ILE A 357 20.84 -2.37 9.38
CA ILE A 357 19.38 -2.20 9.36
C ILE A 357 19.00 -1.02 8.44
N ALA A 358 19.69 0.11 8.58
CA ALA A 358 19.48 1.27 7.71
C ALA A 358 19.71 0.94 6.23
N ALA A 359 20.76 0.19 5.91
CA ALA A 359 21.03 -0.29 4.55
C ALA A 359 19.89 -1.17 4.00
N VAL A 360 19.36 -2.09 4.80
CA VAL A 360 18.19 -2.91 4.42
C VAL A 360 16.97 -2.03 4.14
N LEU A 361 16.71 -1.02 4.97
CA LEU A 361 15.58 -0.10 4.79
C LEU A 361 15.76 0.83 3.59
N PHE A 362 16.98 1.25 3.26
CA PHE A 362 17.26 1.97 2.01
C PHE A 362 16.95 1.13 0.78
N GLN A 363 17.33 -0.15 0.79
CA GLN A 363 16.96 -1.07 -0.29
C GLN A 363 15.44 -1.27 -0.40
N VAL A 364 14.74 -1.35 0.73
CA VAL A 364 13.27 -1.45 0.77
C VAL A 364 12.65 -0.19 0.20
N ALA A 365 13.09 0.98 0.63
CA ALA A 365 12.62 2.28 0.15
C ALA A 365 12.85 2.43 -1.37
N TYR A 366 14.03 2.06 -1.85
CA TYR A 366 14.33 2.05 -3.30
C TYR A 366 13.37 1.14 -4.07
N ASN A 367 13.17 -0.09 -3.62
CA ASN A 367 12.27 -1.04 -4.27
C ASN A 367 10.79 -0.59 -4.23
N MET A 368 10.39 0.07 -3.15
CA MET A 368 9.03 0.57 -2.95
C MET A 368 8.78 1.87 -3.71
N SER A 369 9.79 2.68 -3.94
CA SER A 369 9.67 4.00 -4.56
C SER A 369 8.99 3.97 -5.92
N GLY A 370 9.17 2.90 -6.70
CA GLY A 370 8.60 2.79 -8.05
C GLY A 370 9.05 3.94 -8.96
N TRP A 371 10.23 4.52 -8.75
CA TRP A 371 10.71 5.72 -9.43
C TRP A 371 10.60 5.66 -10.96
N ARG A 372 10.76 4.45 -11.55
CA ARG A 372 10.58 4.24 -12.99
C ARG A 372 9.15 4.47 -13.44
N THR A 373 8.18 4.05 -12.62
CA THR A 373 6.76 4.27 -12.86
C THR A 373 6.45 5.77 -12.81
N ILE A 374 7.03 6.50 -11.85
CA ILE A 374 6.88 7.96 -11.74
C ILE A 374 7.40 8.65 -12.99
N VAL A 375 8.64 8.34 -13.40
CA VAL A 375 9.23 8.92 -14.62
C VAL A 375 8.37 8.64 -15.85
N ASN A 376 7.84 7.42 -15.96
CA ASN A 376 6.94 7.06 -17.05
C ASN A 376 5.62 7.82 -16.97
N THR A 377 4.98 7.89 -15.80
CA THR A 377 3.74 8.62 -15.57
C THR A 377 3.89 10.10 -15.91
N VAL A 378 4.98 10.75 -15.48
CA VAL A 378 5.26 12.15 -15.78
C VAL A 378 5.39 12.40 -17.30
N LYS A 379 5.91 11.42 -18.06
CA LYS A 379 6.08 11.53 -19.52
C LYS A 379 4.81 11.23 -20.30
N THR A 380 3.94 10.35 -19.82
CA THR A 380 2.82 9.79 -20.59
C THR A 380 1.45 10.18 -20.10
N ALA A 381 1.31 10.51 -18.81
CA ALA A 381 0.02 10.83 -18.21
C ALA A 381 -0.38 12.30 -18.47
N PRO A 382 -1.69 12.59 -18.43
CA PRO A 382 -2.19 13.96 -18.48
C PRO A 382 -1.64 14.81 -17.34
N LYS A 383 -1.48 16.12 -17.59
CA LYS A 383 -0.94 17.07 -16.57
C LYS A 383 -1.73 17.06 -15.26
N SER A 384 -3.05 16.82 -15.32
CA SER A 384 -3.91 16.66 -14.15
C SER A 384 -3.47 15.50 -13.25
N ASP A 385 -3.15 14.36 -13.83
CA ASP A 385 -2.75 13.16 -13.10
C ASP A 385 -1.35 13.32 -12.51
N VAL A 386 -0.46 14.00 -13.23
CA VAL A 386 0.88 14.39 -12.73
C VAL A 386 0.75 15.35 -11.53
N ALA A 387 -0.18 16.32 -11.59
CA ALA A 387 -0.44 17.21 -10.45
C ALA A 387 -0.92 16.44 -9.20
N VAL A 388 -1.88 15.51 -9.37
CA VAL A 388 -2.34 14.64 -8.26
C VAL A 388 -1.18 13.85 -7.66
N LEU A 389 -0.32 13.26 -8.49
CA LEU A 389 0.85 12.49 -8.05
C LEU A 389 1.77 13.37 -7.18
N PHE A 390 2.18 14.54 -7.64
CA PHE A 390 3.10 15.40 -6.90
C PHE A 390 2.46 15.99 -5.64
N VAL A 391 1.20 16.40 -5.67
CA VAL A 391 0.48 16.87 -4.48
C VAL A 391 0.43 15.77 -3.42
N THR A 392 0.06 14.55 -3.80
CA THR A 392 0.04 13.41 -2.88
C THR A 392 1.42 13.10 -2.31
N LEU A 393 2.46 13.14 -3.16
CA LEU A 393 3.85 12.93 -2.75
C LEU A 393 4.30 13.97 -1.72
N ILE A 394 4.12 15.25 -2.03
CA ILE A 394 4.56 16.36 -1.17
C ILE A 394 3.83 16.29 0.18
N LEU A 395 2.51 16.10 0.16
CA LEU A 395 1.73 16.01 1.39
C LEU A 395 2.12 14.79 2.25
N THR A 396 2.49 13.66 1.62
CA THR A 396 2.98 12.48 2.35
C THR A 396 4.30 12.75 3.08
N VAL A 397 5.18 13.55 2.49
CA VAL A 397 6.50 13.85 3.08
C VAL A 397 6.44 14.96 4.13
N VAL A 398 5.59 15.99 3.90
CA VAL A 398 5.55 17.22 4.72
C VAL A 398 4.54 17.12 5.87
N TYR A 399 3.40 16.49 5.64
CA TYR A 399 2.34 16.34 6.64
C TYR A 399 2.21 14.88 7.08
N ASP A 400 1.16 14.23 6.60
CA ASP A 400 0.91 12.82 6.85
C ASP A 400 0.26 12.14 5.64
N LEU A 401 0.28 10.80 5.68
CA LEU A 401 -0.22 9.96 4.60
C LEU A 401 -1.75 10.07 4.41
N VAL A 402 -2.52 10.26 5.48
CA VAL A 402 -4.00 10.30 5.39
C VAL A 402 -4.46 11.58 4.74
N VAL A 403 -3.87 12.70 5.17
CA VAL A 403 -4.09 14.01 4.53
C VAL A 403 -3.73 13.91 3.05
N ALA A 404 -2.58 13.31 2.72
CA ALA A 404 -2.14 13.11 1.34
C ALA A 404 -3.15 12.31 0.51
N ILE A 405 -3.66 11.20 1.04
CA ILE A 405 -4.63 10.35 0.33
C ILE A 405 -5.97 11.07 0.19
N CYS A 406 -6.49 11.70 1.26
CA CYS A 406 -7.77 12.40 1.22
C CYS A 406 -7.73 13.57 0.23
N VAL A 407 -6.73 14.44 0.32
CA VAL A 407 -6.56 15.57 -0.60
C VAL A 407 -6.32 15.08 -2.04
N GLY A 408 -5.47 14.05 -2.21
CA GLY A 408 -5.21 13.44 -3.50
C GLY A 408 -6.48 12.87 -4.15
N LEU A 409 -7.34 12.20 -3.36
CA LEU A 409 -8.59 11.62 -3.86
C LEU A 409 -9.60 12.71 -4.27
N VAL A 410 -9.76 13.74 -3.44
CA VAL A 410 -10.64 14.89 -3.75
C VAL A 410 -10.14 15.60 -5.01
N LEU A 411 -8.84 15.88 -5.09
CA LEU A 411 -8.24 16.53 -6.25
C LEU A 411 -8.40 15.68 -7.51
N ALA A 412 -8.16 14.36 -7.42
CA ALA A 412 -8.34 13.45 -8.54
C ALA A 412 -9.80 13.41 -9.01
N ALA A 413 -10.77 13.40 -8.09
CA ALA A 413 -12.19 13.41 -8.41
C ALA A 413 -12.58 14.71 -9.14
N ILE A 414 -12.15 15.87 -8.64
CA ILE A 414 -12.41 17.18 -9.27
C ILE A 414 -11.80 17.24 -10.68
N LEU A 415 -10.54 16.83 -10.82
CA LEU A 415 -9.85 16.86 -12.11
C LEU A 415 -10.43 15.83 -13.11
N PHE A 416 -10.93 14.69 -12.61
CA PHE A 416 -11.66 13.72 -13.41
C PHE A 416 -12.99 14.31 -13.92
N MET A 417 -13.77 14.95 -13.04
CA MET A 417 -15.03 15.61 -13.43
C MET A 417 -14.78 16.70 -14.49
N LYS A 418 -13.74 17.52 -14.30
CA LYS A 418 -13.34 18.52 -15.30
C LYS A 418 -13.03 17.86 -16.64
N ARG A 419 -12.21 16.80 -16.64
CA ARG A 419 -11.85 16.08 -17.89
C ARG A 419 -13.07 15.48 -18.58
N MET A 420 -14.01 14.93 -17.82
CA MET A 420 -15.25 14.38 -18.37
C MET A 420 -16.11 15.46 -19.00
N SER A 421 -16.17 16.65 -18.37
CA SER A 421 -16.83 17.81 -18.97
C SER A 421 -16.15 18.32 -20.25
N ASP A 422 -14.81 18.30 -20.29
CA ASP A 422 -14.05 18.75 -21.48
C ASP A 422 -14.22 17.80 -22.68
N VAL A 423 -14.43 16.50 -22.42
CA VAL A 423 -14.67 15.48 -23.47
C VAL A 423 -16.13 15.49 -23.97
N THR A 424 -17.07 16.05 -23.17
CA THR A 424 -18.46 16.16 -23.60
C THR A 424 -18.57 17.18 -24.71
N ASP A 425 -19.06 16.75 -25.85
CA ASP A 425 -19.25 17.59 -27.06
C ASP A 425 -20.73 17.75 -27.40
N VAL A 426 -21.10 18.95 -27.81
CA VAL A 426 -22.45 19.30 -28.21
C VAL A 426 -22.39 19.80 -29.64
N HIS A 427 -22.84 18.96 -30.56
CA HIS A 427 -22.92 19.34 -31.99
C HIS A 427 -24.31 19.78 -32.32
N GLY A 428 -24.41 20.97 -32.90
CA GLY A 428 -25.64 21.45 -33.52
C GLY A 428 -25.58 21.23 -35.04
N TRP A 429 -26.61 20.67 -35.57
CA TRP A 429 -26.76 20.47 -37.01
C TRP A 429 -27.70 21.52 -37.58
N VAL A 430 -27.21 22.27 -38.55
CA VAL A 430 -28.02 23.12 -39.40
C VAL A 430 -28.10 22.43 -40.77
N TYR A 431 -29.30 22.20 -41.25
CA TYR A 431 -29.52 21.57 -42.53
C TYR A 431 -28.82 22.39 -43.63
N LEU A 432 -27.85 21.79 -44.31
CA LEU A 432 -27.30 22.27 -45.58
C LEU A 432 -27.76 21.29 -46.67
N ASP A 433 -28.57 21.80 -47.61
CA ASP A 433 -29.02 21.06 -48.78
C ASP A 433 -27.81 20.68 -49.66
N ASP A 434 -27.86 19.49 -50.28
CA ASP A 434 -26.90 18.92 -51.22
C ASP A 434 -25.58 18.35 -50.67
N GLN A 435 -25.65 17.08 -50.30
CA GLN A 435 -24.73 16.05 -50.83
C GLN A 435 -25.22 14.65 -50.49
N GLU A 436 -25.34 13.81 -51.52
CA GLU A 436 -25.65 12.40 -51.48
C GLU A 436 -24.46 11.63 -50.83
N GLU A 437 -24.59 11.20 -49.56
CA GLU A 437 -23.82 10.08 -49.07
C GLU A 437 -24.72 9.05 -48.41
N GLU A 438 -24.60 7.83 -48.94
CA GLU A 438 -25.46 6.68 -48.75
C GLU A 438 -25.35 6.00 -47.37
N ASN A 439 -26.52 5.58 -46.89
CA ASN A 439 -26.73 4.31 -46.16
C ASN A 439 -26.44 4.22 -44.65
N ASP A 440 -26.36 5.27 -43.90
CA ASP A 440 -26.52 5.12 -42.44
C ASP A 440 -27.96 5.53 -42.02
N VAL A 441 -28.78 4.52 -41.70
CA VAL A 441 -30.18 4.69 -41.24
C VAL A 441 -30.28 5.53 -39.96
N ASP A 442 -29.19 5.71 -39.28
CA ASP A 442 -29.05 6.47 -38.01
C ASP A 442 -28.45 7.86 -38.23
N ASN A 443 -27.99 8.20 -39.42
CA ASN A 443 -27.44 9.52 -39.71
C ASN A 443 -28.54 10.59 -39.72
N ILE A 444 -28.37 11.62 -38.86
CA ILE A 444 -29.31 12.75 -38.76
C ILE A 444 -29.32 13.57 -40.02
N GLU A 445 -28.18 13.69 -40.70
CA GLU A 445 -28.05 14.47 -41.97
C GLU A 445 -28.94 13.92 -43.07
N LEU A 446 -29.33 12.65 -43.02
CA LEU A 446 -30.24 12.01 -43.99
C LEU A 446 -31.73 12.16 -43.64
N LYS A 447 -32.09 12.81 -42.52
CA LYS A 447 -33.49 13.02 -42.11
C LYS A 447 -33.91 14.44 -42.44
N LYS A 448 -34.96 14.60 -43.23
CA LYS A 448 -35.58 15.91 -43.48
C LYS A 448 -36.06 16.51 -42.16
N VAL A 449 -35.41 17.58 -41.73
CA VAL A 449 -35.77 18.35 -40.54
C VAL A 449 -36.65 19.52 -41.04
N PRO A 450 -37.83 19.77 -40.44
CA PRO A 450 -38.69 20.90 -40.83
C PRO A 450 -37.96 22.25 -40.66
N ASP A 451 -38.33 23.21 -41.49
CA ASP A 451 -37.85 24.59 -41.34
C ASP A 451 -38.13 25.10 -39.90
N ASN A 452 -37.22 25.90 -39.35
CA ASN A 452 -37.26 26.39 -37.96
C ASN A 452 -37.06 25.33 -36.86
N THR A 453 -36.54 24.12 -37.21
CA THR A 453 -36.18 23.07 -36.23
C THR A 453 -34.66 22.96 -36.14
N LYS A 454 -34.10 23.01 -34.92
CA LYS A 454 -32.70 22.66 -34.68
C LYS A 454 -32.59 21.38 -33.94
N VAL A 455 -31.64 20.52 -34.36
CA VAL A 455 -31.32 19.25 -33.72
C VAL A 455 -29.95 19.37 -33.12
N PHE A 456 -29.84 19.05 -31.81
CA PHE A 456 -28.58 18.98 -31.09
C PHE A 456 -28.33 17.56 -30.63
N GLU A 457 -27.16 17.06 -30.90
CA GLU A 457 -26.70 15.79 -30.37
C GLU A 457 -25.67 16.03 -29.27
N ILE A 458 -25.91 15.43 -28.09
CA ILE A 458 -24.99 15.47 -26.94
C ILE A 458 -24.27 14.14 -26.89
N ASN A 459 -22.93 14.21 -27.01
CA ASN A 459 -22.05 13.07 -26.94
C ASN A 459 -21.20 13.16 -25.65
N GLY A 460 -21.36 12.20 -24.75
CA GLY A 460 -20.62 12.12 -23.49
C GLY A 460 -21.46 12.37 -22.25
N PRO A 461 -20.87 12.24 -21.03
CA PRO A 461 -21.60 12.40 -19.78
C PRO A 461 -21.98 13.87 -19.52
N MET A 462 -23.22 14.11 -19.09
CA MET A 462 -23.69 15.44 -18.73
C MET A 462 -23.37 15.78 -17.28
N PHE A 463 -22.44 16.72 -17.08
CA PHE A 463 -22.16 17.35 -15.79
C PHE A 463 -22.56 18.84 -15.83
N PHE A 464 -22.67 19.49 -14.66
CA PHE A 464 -23.05 20.91 -14.56
C PHE A 464 -22.27 21.85 -15.48
N ALA A 465 -20.95 21.58 -15.71
CA ALA A 465 -20.11 22.40 -16.57
C ALA A 465 -20.45 22.28 -18.06
N VAL A 466 -21.28 21.33 -18.48
CA VAL A 466 -21.78 21.23 -19.87
C VAL A 466 -22.95 22.20 -20.11
N SER A 467 -23.60 22.66 -19.04
CA SER A 467 -24.71 23.60 -19.08
C SER A 467 -24.36 24.87 -19.85
N ASP A 468 -23.17 25.43 -19.68
CA ASP A 468 -22.73 26.65 -20.35
C ASP A 468 -22.55 26.44 -21.86
N LYS A 469 -22.00 25.27 -22.26
CA LYS A 469 -21.88 24.89 -23.67
C LYS A 469 -23.28 24.74 -24.32
N PHE A 470 -24.21 24.11 -23.60
CA PHE A 470 -25.58 23.92 -24.06
C PHE A 470 -26.34 25.24 -24.15
N MET A 471 -26.25 26.09 -23.15
CA MET A 471 -26.93 27.41 -23.15
C MET A 471 -26.43 28.34 -24.28
N SER A 472 -25.14 28.29 -24.61
CA SER A 472 -24.59 29.09 -25.71
C SER A 472 -25.15 28.70 -27.08
N VAL A 473 -25.64 27.46 -27.21
CA VAL A 473 -26.20 26.91 -28.46
C VAL A 473 -27.72 27.09 -28.55
N VAL A 474 -28.42 27.14 -27.41
CA VAL A 474 -29.88 27.23 -27.30
C VAL A 474 -30.40 28.68 -27.42
N LEU A 475 -29.57 29.70 -27.19
CA LEU A 475 -29.96 31.12 -27.14
C LEU A 475 -30.32 31.75 -28.50
N ASP A 476 -30.47 30.96 -29.56
CA ASP A 476 -30.92 31.50 -30.85
C ASP A 476 -32.45 31.62 -30.90
N THR A 477 -32.97 32.83 -30.87
CA THR A 477 -34.40 33.17 -30.76
C THR A 477 -35.23 32.94 -32.05
N SER A 478 -34.62 32.43 -33.11
CA SER A 478 -35.27 32.17 -34.40
C SER A 478 -35.83 30.76 -34.59
N ILE A 479 -35.88 29.95 -33.50
CA ILE A 479 -36.17 28.51 -33.55
C ILE A 479 -37.53 28.25 -32.93
N ASP A 480 -38.43 27.57 -33.66
CA ASP A 480 -39.73 27.13 -33.13
C ASP A 480 -39.68 25.79 -32.42
N VAL A 481 -38.80 24.88 -32.86
CA VAL A 481 -38.67 23.53 -32.29
C VAL A 481 -37.20 23.19 -32.06
N LEU A 482 -36.91 22.75 -30.82
CA LEU A 482 -35.60 22.26 -30.42
C LEU A 482 -35.68 20.76 -30.15
N VAL A 483 -34.91 19.96 -30.87
CA VAL A 483 -34.78 18.53 -30.66
C VAL A 483 -33.43 18.23 -30.02
N ILE A 484 -33.42 17.69 -28.80
CA ILE A 484 -32.20 17.28 -28.09
C ILE A 484 -32.07 15.78 -28.20
N ARG A 485 -31.01 15.30 -28.86
CA ARG A 485 -30.70 13.89 -29.00
C ARG A 485 -29.66 13.48 -27.97
N MET A 486 -30.04 12.56 -27.06
CA MET A 486 -29.23 12.13 -25.93
C MET A 486 -28.85 10.65 -25.99
N ARG A 487 -28.77 10.05 -27.21
CA ARG A 487 -28.47 8.61 -27.41
C ARG A 487 -27.11 8.20 -26.81
N ASN A 488 -26.12 9.10 -26.89
CA ASN A 488 -24.74 8.83 -26.48
C ASN A 488 -24.41 9.45 -25.12
N VAL A 489 -25.42 9.79 -24.33
CA VAL A 489 -25.26 10.29 -22.97
C VAL A 489 -25.28 9.11 -21.98
N PRO A 490 -24.14 8.68 -21.43
CA PRO A 490 -24.07 7.51 -20.55
C PRO A 490 -24.52 7.79 -19.12
N ALA A 491 -24.52 9.07 -18.70
CA ALA A 491 -24.93 9.53 -17.37
C ALA A 491 -25.36 11.00 -17.40
N ILE A 492 -26.38 11.31 -16.64
CA ILE A 492 -26.93 12.66 -16.41
C ILE A 492 -26.74 13.03 -14.95
#